data_8b40c51a8c876183376bc24add9f8314
#
_entry.id   8b40c51a8c876183376bc24add9f8314
#
_cell.length_a   1.000
_cell.length_b   1.000
_cell.length_c   1.000
_cell.angle_alpha   90.00
_cell.angle_beta   90.00
_cell.angle_gamma   90.00
#
_symmetry.space_group_name_H-M   'P 1'
#
loop_
_entity.id
_entity.type
_entity.pdbx_description
1 polymer ?
#
loop_
_entity_poly.entity_id
_entity_poly.type
_entity_poly.pdbx_seq_one_letter_code
_entity_poly.pdbx_strand_id
1 'polypeptide(L)'
;MLADEAIRSERLDLPLLSLDQLDCLAAADGASVGAELGAILPIPWLDEIRWLAGMRAQQLRLRPVDAPWLLRPILLRTTEGAPRAIGYLNFHAGPDERGMVEVGYTLLPEARGQGYAIEAVRAAFDWATSVHGIHLFRASVTPDNERSLNLINKLGFRQTGEQWDAEDGLELVFELERP
;
A
#
# COMPACT_ATOMS: atom_id res chain seq x y z
N MET A 1 8.91 15.20 -13.12
CA MET A 1 10.15 14.86 -12.41
C MET A 1 9.76 14.33 -11.04
N LEU A 2 9.25 13.07 -11.00
CA LEU A 2 8.74 12.37 -9.80
C LEU A 2 9.50 11.04 -9.59
N ALA A 3 10.72 10.92 -10.11
CA ALA A 3 11.50 9.68 -10.03
C ALA A 3 12.12 9.40 -8.65
N ASP A 4 11.92 10.29 -7.66
CA ASP A 4 12.58 10.22 -6.35
C ASP A 4 11.64 9.86 -5.18
N GLU A 5 10.41 9.47 -5.47
CA GLU A 5 9.41 9.13 -4.44
C GLU A 5 9.18 7.62 -4.28
N ALA A 6 10.04 6.78 -4.85
CA ALA A 6 9.95 5.34 -4.62
C ALA A 6 10.39 5.02 -3.19
N ILE A 7 9.49 4.47 -2.41
CA ILE A 7 9.82 3.92 -1.09
C ILE A 7 10.67 2.66 -1.32
N ARG A 8 11.80 2.56 -0.63
CA ARG A 8 12.73 1.44 -0.77
C ARG A 8 13.06 0.83 0.58
N SER A 9 13.22 -0.48 0.59
CA SER A 9 13.70 -1.24 1.74
C SER A 9 14.88 -2.15 1.34
N GLU A 10 15.26 -3.08 2.19
CA GLU A 10 16.34 -4.03 1.90
C GLU A 10 16.03 -4.91 0.67
N ARG A 11 14.78 -5.39 0.53
CA ARG A 11 14.38 -6.33 -0.52
C ARG A 11 13.34 -5.79 -1.49
N LEU A 12 12.69 -4.67 -1.15
CA LEU A 12 11.49 -4.21 -1.84
C LEU A 12 11.67 -2.81 -2.42
N ASP A 13 11.00 -2.58 -3.56
CA ASP A 13 10.76 -1.26 -4.13
C ASP A 13 9.23 -1.04 -4.20
N LEU A 14 8.78 0.14 -3.75
CA LEU A 14 7.36 0.52 -3.75
C LEU A 14 7.22 1.84 -4.55
N PRO A 15 7.23 1.77 -5.88
CA PRO A 15 7.03 2.97 -6.71
C PRO A 15 5.60 3.49 -6.56
N LEU A 16 5.44 4.81 -6.64
CA LEU A 16 4.13 5.43 -6.75
C LEU A 16 3.57 5.23 -8.16
N LEU A 17 2.31 4.84 -8.27
CA LEU A 17 1.62 4.75 -9.56
C LEU A 17 1.08 6.11 -9.98
N SER A 18 1.32 6.50 -11.22
CA SER A 18 0.73 7.68 -11.84
C SER A 18 -0.76 7.46 -12.15
N LEU A 19 -1.49 8.56 -12.43
CA LEU A 19 -2.89 8.48 -12.84
C LEU A 19 -3.06 7.63 -14.10
N ASP A 20 -2.18 7.79 -15.09
CA ASP A 20 -2.22 7.03 -16.35
C ASP A 20 -1.99 5.53 -16.09
N GLN A 21 -1.05 5.18 -15.22
CA GLN A 21 -0.81 3.79 -14.83
C GLN A 21 -1.99 3.19 -14.07
N LEU A 22 -2.65 3.96 -13.19
CA LEU A 22 -3.87 3.52 -12.51
C LEU A 22 -5.00 3.25 -13.51
N ASP A 23 -5.18 4.12 -14.52
CA ASP A 23 -6.16 3.91 -15.58
C ASP A 23 -5.86 2.69 -16.44
N CYS A 24 -4.60 2.48 -16.81
CA CYS A 24 -4.17 1.29 -17.54
C CYS A 24 -4.45 0.00 -16.75
N LEU A 25 -4.14 -0.02 -15.45
CA LEU A 25 -4.45 -1.19 -14.59
C LEU A 25 -5.96 -1.43 -14.48
N ALA A 26 -6.76 -0.38 -14.33
CA ALA A 26 -8.22 -0.48 -14.30
C ALA A 26 -8.79 -1.03 -15.62
N ALA A 27 -8.18 -0.66 -16.75
CA ALA A 27 -8.51 -1.12 -18.09
C ALA A 27 -7.93 -2.51 -18.44
N ALA A 28 -7.26 -3.19 -17.49
CA ALA A 28 -6.59 -4.47 -17.66
C ALA A 28 -5.33 -4.43 -18.56
N ASP A 29 -4.76 -3.26 -18.80
CA ASP A 29 -3.48 -3.12 -19.52
C ASP A 29 -2.28 -3.16 -18.54
N GLY A 30 -2.10 -4.30 -17.90
CA GLY A 30 -0.96 -4.53 -17.02
C GLY A 30 0.38 -4.66 -17.78
N ALA A 31 0.34 -4.97 -19.07
CA ALA A 31 1.56 -5.12 -19.87
C ALA A 31 2.29 -3.79 -20.06
N SER A 32 1.55 -2.72 -20.40
CA SER A 32 2.11 -1.37 -20.53
C SER A 32 2.70 -0.89 -19.19
N VAL A 33 1.96 -1.07 -18.10
CA VAL A 33 2.43 -0.65 -16.77
C VAL A 33 3.66 -1.46 -16.33
N GLY A 34 3.69 -2.76 -16.58
CA GLY A 34 4.85 -3.60 -16.31
C GLY A 34 6.10 -3.16 -17.06
N ALA A 35 5.94 -2.80 -18.34
CA ALA A 35 7.03 -2.29 -19.17
C ALA A 35 7.57 -0.95 -18.66
N GLU A 36 6.70 -0.01 -18.28
CA GLU A 36 7.08 1.30 -17.73
C GLU A 36 7.80 1.18 -16.36
N LEU A 37 7.31 0.28 -15.48
CA LEU A 37 7.93 0.02 -14.19
C LEU A 37 9.19 -0.84 -14.29
N GLY A 38 9.46 -1.44 -15.46
CA GLY A 38 10.52 -2.44 -15.62
C GLY A 38 10.30 -3.67 -14.72
N ALA A 39 9.06 -4.06 -14.48
CA ALA A 39 8.69 -5.07 -13.49
C ALA A 39 7.74 -6.12 -14.07
N ILE A 40 7.77 -7.32 -13.51
CA ILE A 40 6.81 -8.38 -13.82
C ILE A 40 5.57 -8.19 -12.95
N LEU A 41 4.42 -7.99 -13.58
CA LEU A 41 3.11 -7.91 -12.93
C LEU A 41 2.34 -9.22 -13.17
N PRO A 42 2.28 -10.14 -12.18
CA PRO A 42 1.62 -11.43 -12.35
C PRO A 42 0.10 -11.29 -12.53
N ILE A 43 -0.53 -12.20 -13.28
CA ILE A 43 -1.99 -12.21 -13.46
C ILE A 43 -2.75 -12.16 -12.13
N PRO A 44 -2.43 -12.97 -11.10
CA PRO A 44 -3.13 -12.88 -9.81
C PRO A 44 -3.03 -11.49 -9.16
N TRP A 45 -1.89 -10.80 -9.33
CA TRP A 45 -1.73 -9.43 -8.83
C TRP A 45 -2.59 -8.44 -9.64
N LEU A 46 -2.62 -8.59 -10.97
CA LEU A 46 -3.45 -7.74 -11.84
C LEU A 46 -4.95 -7.89 -11.56
N ASP A 47 -5.40 -9.11 -11.29
CA ASP A 47 -6.80 -9.36 -10.94
C ASP A 47 -7.17 -8.71 -9.59
N GLU A 48 -6.29 -8.81 -8.61
CA GLU A 48 -6.46 -8.23 -7.26
C GLU A 48 -6.51 -6.70 -7.31
N ILE A 49 -5.62 -6.07 -8.10
CA ILE A 49 -5.42 -4.63 -8.08
C ILE A 49 -6.43 -3.83 -8.91
N ARG A 50 -7.07 -4.46 -9.90
CA ARG A 50 -7.88 -3.77 -10.92
C ARG A 50 -8.93 -2.83 -10.34
N TRP A 51 -9.76 -3.34 -9.46
CA TRP A 51 -10.83 -2.53 -8.84
C TRP A 51 -10.24 -1.37 -8.04
N LEU A 52 -9.23 -1.65 -7.21
CA LEU A 52 -8.57 -0.64 -6.39
C LEU A 52 -7.91 0.44 -7.25
N ALA A 53 -7.26 0.06 -8.35
CA ALA A 53 -6.66 1.01 -9.29
C ALA A 53 -7.71 1.98 -9.86
N GLY A 54 -8.87 1.48 -10.27
CA GLY A 54 -9.97 2.32 -10.76
C GLY A 54 -10.49 3.28 -9.70
N MET A 55 -10.68 2.80 -8.47
CA MET A 55 -11.10 3.63 -7.34
C MET A 55 -10.06 4.73 -7.04
N ARG A 56 -8.77 4.39 -7.03
CA ARG A 56 -7.69 5.36 -6.77
C ARG A 56 -7.52 6.36 -7.92
N ALA A 57 -7.71 5.96 -9.17
CA ALA A 57 -7.74 6.87 -10.30
C ALA A 57 -8.86 7.91 -10.16
N GLN A 58 -10.06 7.48 -9.76
CA GLN A 58 -11.16 8.40 -9.50
C GLN A 58 -10.88 9.33 -8.32
N GLN A 59 -10.35 8.80 -7.20
CA GLN A 59 -9.96 9.61 -6.05
C GLN A 59 -8.94 10.67 -6.44
N LEU A 60 -7.92 10.30 -7.21
CA LEU A 60 -6.85 11.22 -7.63
C LEU A 60 -7.38 12.36 -8.52
N ARG A 61 -8.38 12.09 -9.38
CA ARG A 61 -9.05 13.14 -10.17
C ARG A 61 -9.81 14.13 -9.29
N LEU A 62 -10.45 13.65 -8.23
CA LEU A 62 -11.23 14.49 -7.31
C LEU A 62 -10.33 15.21 -6.28
N ARG A 63 -9.25 14.58 -5.86
CA ARG A 63 -8.33 15.04 -4.83
C ARG A 63 -6.87 14.83 -5.24
N PRO A 64 -6.32 15.66 -6.14
CA PRO A 64 -4.93 15.50 -6.60
C PRO A 64 -3.88 15.57 -5.47
N VAL A 65 -4.22 16.22 -4.35
CA VAL A 65 -3.37 16.33 -3.16
C VAL A 65 -3.09 14.97 -2.50
N ASP A 66 -3.93 13.98 -2.74
CA ASP A 66 -3.75 12.62 -2.21
C ASP A 66 -2.69 11.81 -3.00
N ALA A 67 -2.18 12.33 -4.13
CA ALA A 67 -1.28 11.57 -5.03
C ALA A 67 -0.12 10.87 -4.32
N PRO A 68 0.66 11.47 -3.42
CA PRO A 68 1.80 10.80 -2.79
C PRO A 68 1.43 9.59 -1.93
N TRP A 69 0.18 9.55 -1.47
CA TRP A 69 -0.32 8.60 -0.48
C TRP A 69 -0.93 7.35 -1.09
N LEU A 70 -1.27 7.39 -2.38
CA LEU A 70 -2.04 6.32 -2.98
C LEU A 70 -1.20 5.09 -3.32
N LEU A 71 -1.73 4.28 -4.16
CA LEU A 71 -1.37 2.91 -4.47
C LEU A 71 0.09 2.74 -4.94
N ARG A 72 0.79 1.83 -4.27
CA ARG A 72 2.16 1.42 -4.59
C ARG A 72 2.24 -0.10 -4.72
N PRO A 73 2.63 -0.66 -5.86
CA PRO A 73 2.99 -2.06 -5.93
C PRO A 73 4.17 -2.37 -5.01
N ILE A 74 4.14 -3.53 -4.36
CA ILE A 74 5.29 -4.06 -3.64
C ILE A 74 6.06 -4.93 -4.62
N LEU A 75 7.19 -4.41 -5.09
CA LEU A 75 8.06 -5.09 -6.04
C LEU A 75 9.21 -5.77 -5.29
N LEU A 76 9.25 -7.09 -5.32
CA LEU A 76 10.38 -7.86 -4.79
C LEU A 76 11.53 -7.81 -5.79
N ARG A 77 12.68 -7.27 -5.36
CA ARG A 77 13.91 -7.33 -6.14
C ARG A 77 14.41 -8.75 -6.24
N THR A 78 14.89 -9.11 -7.41
CA THR A 78 15.51 -10.41 -7.70
C THR A 78 16.99 -10.22 -7.98
N THR A 79 17.79 -11.21 -7.72
CA THR A 79 19.23 -11.20 -8.03
C THR A 79 19.47 -11.25 -9.54
N GLU A 80 18.54 -11.85 -10.27
CA GLU A 80 18.58 -11.97 -11.72
C GLU A 80 17.20 -11.67 -12.30
N GLY A 81 17.16 -10.76 -13.29
CA GLY A 81 15.93 -10.39 -13.98
C GLY A 81 15.18 -9.20 -13.37
N ALA A 82 13.99 -8.94 -13.91
CA ALA A 82 13.14 -7.83 -13.48
C ALA A 82 12.50 -8.09 -12.11
N PRO A 83 12.33 -7.06 -11.27
CA PRO A 83 11.58 -7.18 -10.02
C PRO A 83 10.15 -7.64 -10.29
N ARG A 84 9.55 -8.31 -9.30
CA ARG A 84 8.22 -8.91 -9.43
C ARG A 84 7.25 -8.33 -8.41
N ALA A 85 6.06 -7.96 -8.85
CA ALA A 85 4.99 -7.54 -7.95
C ALA A 85 4.50 -8.74 -7.12
N ILE A 86 4.55 -8.58 -5.80
CA ILE A 86 4.15 -9.59 -4.81
C ILE A 86 2.97 -9.14 -3.94
N GLY A 87 2.51 -7.91 -4.11
CA GLY A 87 1.43 -7.31 -3.37
C GLY A 87 1.35 -5.81 -3.64
N TYR A 88 0.62 -5.11 -2.79
CA TYR A 88 0.55 -3.65 -2.82
C TYR A 88 0.46 -3.08 -1.41
N LEU A 89 0.83 -1.81 -1.29
CA LEU A 89 0.61 -0.96 -0.14
C LEU A 89 -0.09 0.31 -0.61
N ASN A 90 -0.96 0.84 0.21
CA ASN A 90 -1.77 1.99 -0.11
C ASN A 90 -2.10 2.73 1.19
N PHE A 91 -1.94 4.04 1.21
CA PHE A 91 -2.65 4.85 2.19
C PHE A 91 -4.02 5.20 1.62
N HIS A 92 -5.03 5.27 2.49
CA HIS A 92 -6.40 5.46 2.02
C HIS A 92 -6.63 6.89 1.49
N ALA A 93 -5.91 7.85 2.06
CA ALA A 93 -5.87 9.26 1.65
C ALA A 93 -4.61 9.94 2.22
N GLY A 94 -4.44 11.22 1.93
CA GLY A 94 -3.50 12.07 2.66
C GLY A 94 -3.91 12.24 4.13
N PRO A 95 -3.05 12.88 4.96
CA PRO A 95 -3.30 13.02 6.39
C PRO A 95 -4.61 13.74 6.70
N ASP A 96 -5.30 13.25 7.72
CA ASP A 96 -6.50 13.85 8.27
C ASP A 96 -6.19 15.13 9.12
N GLU A 97 -7.20 15.69 9.77
CA GLU A 97 -7.05 16.89 10.62
C GLU A 97 -6.11 16.67 11.82
N ARG A 98 -5.88 15.43 12.23
CA ARG A 98 -4.93 15.04 13.28
C ARG A 98 -3.51 14.81 12.74
N GLY A 99 -3.31 14.90 11.42
CA GLY A 99 -2.06 14.50 10.77
C GLY A 99 -1.87 12.98 10.69
N MET A 100 -2.96 12.20 10.74
CA MET A 100 -2.93 10.74 10.72
C MET A 100 -3.19 10.22 9.32
N VAL A 101 -2.48 9.14 8.93
CA VAL A 101 -2.73 8.40 7.69
C VAL A 101 -3.13 6.95 8.00
N GLU A 102 -4.05 6.41 7.20
CA GLU A 102 -4.50 5.03 7.33
C GLU A 102 -3.85 4.15 6.25
N VAL A 103 -3.22 3.05 6.66
CA VAL A 103 -2.51 2.13 5.78
C VAL A 103 -3.30 0.86 5.52
N GLY A 104 -3.40 0.48 4.25
CA GLY A 104 -3.83 -0.83 3.80
C GLY A 104 -2.74 -1.54 2.99
N TYR A 105 -2.69 -2.86 3.06
CA TYR A 105 -1.71 -3.65 2.32
C TYR A 105 -2.23 -5.06 2.05
N THR A 106 -1.74 -5.64 0.98
CA THR A 106 -2.02 -7.03 0.62
C THR A 106 -0.75 -7.67 0.06
N LEU A 107 -0.57 -8.97 0.31
CA LEU A 107 0.43 -9.81 -0.36
C LEU A 107 -0.25 -10.99 -1.04
N LEU A 108 0.24 -11.33 -2.23
CA LEU A 108 -0.11 -12.58 -2.89
C LEU A 108 0.20 -13.78 -1.98
N PRO A 109 -0.58 -14.85 -2.02
CA PRO A 109 -0.44 -16.00 -1.12
C PRO A 109 0.98 -16.56 -1.05
N GLU A 110 1.66 -16.68 -2.20
CA GLU A 110 3.02 -17.21 -2.31
C GLU A 110 4.10 -16.32 -1.70
N ALA A 111 3.81 -15.03 -1.47
CA ALA A 111 4.75 -14.09 -0.85
C ALA A 111 4.56 -13.94 0.67
N ARG A 112 3.56 -14.62 1.23
CA ARG A 112 3.26 -14.52 2.67
C ARG A 112 4.25 -15.31 3.52
N GLY A 113 4.35 -14.97 4.80
CA GLY A 113 5.21 -15.68 5.77
C GLY A 113 6.71 -15.37 5.67
N GLN A 114 7.13 -14.51 4.74
CA GLN A 114 8.55 -14.19 4.48
C GLN A 114 9.00 -12.83 5.03
N GLY A 115 8.14 -12.15 5.77
CA GLY A 115 8.44 -10.84 6.37
C GLY A 115 8.25 -9.64 5.43
N TYR A 116 7.82 -9.83 4.18
CA TYR A 116 7.70 -8.73 3.22
C TYR A 116 6.66 -7.68 3.62
N ALA A 117 5.52 -8.08 4.19
CA ALA A 117 4.50 -7.11 4.60
C ALA A 117 5.01 -6.16 5.69
N ILE A 118 5.65 -6.69 6.74
CA ILE A 118 6.18 -5.85 7.81
C ILE A 118 7.33 -4.96 7.32
N GLU A 119 8.15 -5.45 6.39
CA GLU A 119 9.21 -4.67 5.75
C GLU A 119 8.64 -3.52 4.92
N ALA A 120 7.64 -3.79 4.07
CA ALA A 120 6.97 -2.77 3.26
C ALA A 120 6.30 -1.69 4.12
N VAL A 121 5.55 -2.09 5.16
CA VAL A 121 4.85 -1.15 6.04
C VAL A 121 5.84 -0.30 6.83
N ARG A 122 6.94 -0.87 7.35
CA ARG A 122 7.98 -0.09 8.03
C ARG A 122 8.62 0.93 7.11
N ALA A 123 8.99 0.53 5.89
CA ALA A 123 9.57 1.44 4.91
C ALA A 123 8.60 2.57 4.54
N ALA A 124 7.31 2.27 4.39
CA ALA A 124 6.29 3.28 4.12
C ALA A 124 6.12 4.26 5.30
N PHE A 125 6.18 3.80 6.54
CA PHE A 125 6.12 4.67 7.70
C PHE A 125 7.38 5.53 7.85
N ASP A 126 8.57 4.97 7.62
CA ASP A 126 9.82 5.72 7.62
C ASP A 126 9.81 6.83 6.56
N TRP A 127 9.30 6.54 5.37
CA TRP A 127 9.09 7.51 4.31
C TRP A 127 8.07 8.60 4.74
N ALA A 128 6.91 8.21 5.26
CA ALA A 128 5.87 9.14 5.67
C ALA A 128 6.37 10.07 6.79
N THR A 129 7.16 9.55 7.73
CA THR A 129 7.75 10.35 8.81
C THR A 129 8.85 11.26 8.29
N SER A 130 9.82 10.73 7.54
CA SER A 130 11.01 11.48 7.13
C SER A 130 10.73 12.53 6.05
N VAL A 131 9.80 12.26 5.13
CA VAL A 131 9.50 13.14 3.98
C VAL A 131 8.32 14.08 4.28
N HIS A 132 7.31 13.60 5.00
CA HIS A 132 6.06 14.33 5.21
C HIS A 132 5.78 14.71 6.68
N GLY A 133 6.64 14.30 7.62
CA GLY A 133 6.48 14.61 9.04
C GLY A 133 5.26 13.92 9.68
N ILE A 134 4.83 12.79 9.14
CA ILE A 134 3.71 12.02 9.69
C ILE A 134 4.19 11.12 10.82
N HIS A 135 3.55 11.24 11.97
CA HIS A 135 3.85 10.46 13.16
C HIS A 135 2.68 9.59 13.63
N LEU A 136 1.48 9.81 13.10
CA LEU A 136 0.27 9.09 13.48
C LEU A 136 -0.19 8.19 12.33
N PHE A 137 -0.37 6.91 12.64
CA PHE A 137 -0.77 5.89 11.68
C PHE A 137 -1.99 5.13 12.20
N ARG A 138 -2.91 4.79 11.27
CA ARG A 138 -4.08 3.96 11.53
C ARG A 138 -4.04 2.72 10.67
N ALA A 139 -4.60 1.64 11.18
CA ALA A 139 -4.95 0.45 10.42
C ALA A 139 -6.32 -0.06 10.91
N SER A 140 -7.20 -0.39 9.97
CA SER A 140 -8.48 -1.03 10.24
C SER A 140 -8.42 -2.48 9.77
N VAL A 141 -8.83 -3.42 10.61
CA VAL A 141 -8.66 -4.85 10.35
C VAL A 141 -9.89 -5.61 10.82
N THR A 142 -10.44 -6.48 9.97
CA THR A 142 -11.54 -7.36 10.36
C THR A 142 -11.08 -8.36 11.45
N PRO A 143 -11.95 -8.73 12.41
CA PRO A 143 -11.57 -9.58 13.55
C PRO A 143 -11.04 -10.97 13.17
N ASP A 144 -11.40 -11.47 12.01
CA ASP A 144 -11.00 -12.78 11.48
C ASP A 144 -9.67 -12.74 10.68
N ASN A 145 -9.14 -11.55 10.39
CA ASN A 145 -7.86 -11.39 9.70
C ASN A 145 -6.67 -11.50 10.67
N GLU A 146 -6.47 -12.70 11.21
CA GLU A 146 -5.40 -12.97 12.18
C GLU A 146 -4.00 -12.57 11.67
N ARG A 147 -3.75 -12.63 10.35
CA ARG A 147 -2.44 -12.27 9.77
C ARG A 147 -2.17 -10.79 9.90
N SER A 148 -3.15 -9.95 9.56
CA SER A 148 -3.04 -8.50 9.73
C SER A 148 -2.98 -8.12 11.20
N LEU A 149 -3.81 -8.73 12.06
CA LEU A 149 -3.76 -8.51 13.52
C LEU A 149 -2.37 -8.82 14.09
N ASN A 150 -1.76 -9.95 13.69
CA ASN A 150 -0.41 -10.31 14.13
C ASN A 150 0.65 -9.32 13.63
N LEU A 151 0.49 -8.78 12.42
CA LEU A 151 1.44 -7.81 11.86
C LEU A 151 1.34 -6.47 12.58
N ILE A 152 0.15 -5.91 12.75
CA ILE A 152 -0.02 -4.61 13.43
C ILE A 152 0.40 -4.68 14.90
N ASN A 153 0.15 -5.82 15.58
CA ASN A 153 0.67 -6.05 16.93
C ASN A 153 2.21 -6.01 16.98
N LYS A 154 2.90 -6.65 16.01
CA LYS A 154 4.37 -6.60 15.90
C LYS A 154 4.91 -5.21 15.58
N LEU A 155 4.11 -4.36 14.95
CA LEU A 155 4.46 -2.96 14.70
C LEU A 155 4.21 -2.06 15.90
N GLY A 156 3.53 -2.53 16.94
CA GLY A 156 3.24 -1.79 18.17
C GLY A 156 1.97 -0.97 18.14
N PHE A 157 1.05 -1.25 17.21
CA PHE A 157 -0.26 -0.61 17.18
C PHE A 157 -1.08 -0.97 18.43
N ARG A 158 -1.94 -0.06 18.85
CA ARG A 158 -2.90 -0.26 19.95
C ARG A 158 -4.32 -0.12 19.42
N GLN A 159 -5.21 -1.02 19.82
CA GLN A 159 -6.62 -0.90 19.48
C GLN A 159 -7.20 0.33 20.17
N THR A 160 -7.87 1.18 19.40
CA THR A 160 -8.50 2.43 19.86
C THR A 160 -10.00 2.44 19.69
N GLY A 161 -10.55 1.52 18.89
CA GLY A 161 -11.98 1.46 18.65
C GLY A 161 -12.39 0.36 17.70
N GLU A 162 -13.61 0.51 17.20
CA GLU A 162 -14.24 -0.34 16.20
C GLU A 162 -15.03 0.57 15.25
N GLN A 163 -15.16 0.14 14.01
CA GLN A 163 -15.98 0.81 13.00
C GLN A 163 -16.73 -0.22 12.15
N TRP A 164 -17.77 0.23 11.45
CA TRP A 164 -18.47 -0.59 10.48
C TRP A 164 -18.15 -0.09 9.08
N ASP A 165 -17.49 -0.94 8.30
CA ASP A 165 -17.27 -0.71 6.88
C ASP A 165 -18.42 -1.30 6.06
N ALA A 166 -18.79 -0.66 4.94
CA ALA A 166 -19.90 -1.09 4.11
C ALA A 166 -19.60 -2.38 3.31
N GLU A 167 -18.33 -2.66 3.04
CA GLU A 167 -17.86 -3.82 2.26
C GLU A 167 -17.33 -4.93 3.18
N ASP A 168 -16.50 -4.55 4.17
CA ASP A 168 -15.79 -5.49 5.04
C ASP A 168 -16.52 -5.79 6.36
N GLY A 169 -17.58 -5.03 6.69
CA GLY A 169 -18.35 -5.20 7.92
C GLY A 169 -17.63 -4.62 9.15
N LEU A 170 -17.62 -5.37 10.25
CA LEU A 170 -16.96 -4.92 11.48
C LEU A 170 -15.44 -4.93 11.32
N GLU A 171 -14.83 -3.79 11.62
CA GLU A 171 -13.38 -3.64 11.68
C GLU A 171 -12.94 -3.15 13.06
N LEU A 172 -11.84 -3.71 13.54
CA LEU A 172 -11.12 -3.22 14.71
C LEU A 172 -10.16 -2.11 14.25
N VAL A 173 -10.22 -0.94 14.90
CA VAL A 173 -9.40 0.23 14.60
C VAL A 173 -8.18 0.27 15.52
N PHE A 174 -7.01 0.41 14.93
CA PHE A 174 -5.74 0.47 15.64
C PHE A 174 -4.99 1.74 15.28
N GLU A 175 -4.31 2.34 16.25
CA GLU A 175 -3.48 3.52 16.05
C GLU A 175 -2.06 3.28 16.57
N LEU A 176 -1.10 3.90 15.90
CA LEU A 176 0.32 3.91 16.26
C LEU A 176 0.83 5.34 16.20
N GLU A 177 1.49 5.78 17.27
CA GLU A 177 2.28 7.00 17.29
C GLU A 177 3.77 6.63 17.23
N ARG A 178 4.48 7.22 16.29
CA ARG A 178 5.93 7.08 16.14
C ARG A 178 6.63 8.41 16.48
N PRO A 179 7.79 8.34 17.15
CA PRO A 179 8.57 9.54 17.46
C PRO A 179 9.14 10.25 16.23
#